data_a84a85832e895e00c5629c70c1eb06b0
#
_entry.id   a84a85832e895e00c5629c70c1eb06b0
#
_cell.length_a   1.000
_cell.length_b   1.000
_cell.length_c   1.000
_cell.angle_alpha   90.00
_cell.angle_beta   90.00
_cell.angle_gamma   90.00
#
_symmetry.space_group_name_H-M   'P 1'
#
loop_
_entity.id
_entity.type
_entity.pdbx_description
1 polymer ?
#
loop_
_entity_poly.entity_id
_entity_poly.type
_entity_poly.pdbx_seq_one_letter_code
_entity_poly.pdbx_strand_id
1 'polypeptide(L)'
;TKSCYLKELGINAIELQPIQQFDSRSPEEYHWGYMPINFFSPSSDYASSPQKAAQEFNSLIDAFHHAGISVIIDVVYNHYGIPNHLLNIDRELYLSTDHLGRLTNFSGCGNDLQCEAEPVKKLVLDSLKYWVENFEVDGFRFDLGELLGFELLSEIEDELKKIYPNIILFAEPWSFRGRLPAKMNQTGFALWSDRSRENLLSIV
;
A
#
# COMPACT_ATOMS: atom_id res chain seq x y z
N THR A 1 -13.08 -8.58 -22.90
CA THR A 1 -12.55 -8.52 -21.52
C THR A 1 -12.34 -7.07 -21.11
N LYS A 2 -12.31 -6.75 -19.78
CA LYS A 2 -12.08 -5.39 -19.29
C LYS A 2 -10.69 -4.84 -19.71
N SER A 3 -9.69 -5.70 -19.82
CA SER A 3 -8.34 -5.33 -20.29
C SER A 3 -8.34 -4.79 -21.73
N CYS A 4 -9.14 -5.35 -22.63
CA CYS A 4 -9.28 -4.84 -24.00
C CYS A 4 -9.84 -3.41 -24.01
N TYR A 5 -10.89 -3.15 -23.22
CA TYR A 5 -11.50 -1.83 -23.10
C TYR A 5 -10.49 -0.79 -22.57
N LEU A 6 -9.74 -1.13 -21.51
CA LEU A 6 -8.73 -0.23 -20.95
C LEU A 6 -7.62 0.09 -21.96
N LYS A 7 -7.19 -0.91 -22.74
CA LYS A 7 -6.21 -0.72 -23.82
C LYS A 7 -6.73 0.21 -24.92
N GLU A 8 -7.98 0.02 -25.35
CA GLU A 8 -8.63 0.90 -26.34
C GLU A 8 -8.77 2.33 -25.83
N LEU A 9 -8.95 2.51 -24.52
CA LEU A 9 -8.98 3.82 -23.85
C LEU A 9 -7.60 4.46 -23.74
N GLY A 10 -6.51 3.75 -24.06
CA GLY A 10 -5.14 4.24 -24.00
C GLY A 10 -4.49 4.13 -22.61
N ILE A 11 -5.08 3.34 -21.73
CA ILE A 11 -4.52 3.09 -20.39
C ILE A 11 -3.30 2.18 -20.50
N ASN A 12 -2.20 2.57 -19.87
CA ASN A 12 -0.94 1.82 -19.82
C ASN A 12 -0.54 1.35 -18.42
N ALA A 13 -1.24 1.79 -17.39
CA ALA A 13 -1.10 1.31 -16.02
C ALA A 13 -2.45 1.36 -15.31
N ILE A 14 -2.67 0.45 -14.38
CA ILE A 14 -3.82 0.47 -13.45
C ILE A 14 -3.30 0.49 -12.02
N GLU A 15 -4.03 1.14 -11.17
CA GLU A 15 -3.88 1.05 -9.71
C GLU A 15 -5.03 0.22 -9.16
N LEU A 16 -4.70 -0.82 -8.42
CA LEU A 16 -5.67 -1.63 -7.69
C LEU A 16 -5.75 -1.13 -6.25
N GLN A 17 -6.97 -0.94 -5.74
CA GLN A 17 -7.20 -0.75 -4.32
C GLN A 17 -6.55 -1.89 -3.51
N PRO A 18 -6.38 -1.74 -2.18
CA PRO A 18 -5.61 -2.70 -1.40
C PRO A 18 -6.06 -4.14 -1.61
N ILE A 19 -5.10 -4.96 -2.03
CA ILE A 19 -5.32 -6.38 -2.29
C ILE A 19 -4.77 -7.26 -1.16
N GLN A 20 -4.06 -6.67 -0.20
CA GLN A 20 -3.55 -7.35 0.97
C GLN A 20 -4.70 -7.98 1.76
N GLN A 21 -4.46 -9.13 2.38
CA GLN A 21 -5.49 -9.78 3.19
C GLN A 21 -5.95 -8.86 4.31
N PHE A 22 -7.22 -8.55 4.33
CA PHE A 22 -7.88 -7.74 5.35
C PHE A 22 -8.96 -8.53 6.09
N ASP A 23 -9.41 -8.01 7.21
CA ASP A 23 -10.56 -8.57 7.93
C ASP A 23 -11.85 -7.92 7.42
N SER A 24 -12.75 -8.74 6.88
CA SER A 24 -14.11 -8.34 6.55
C SER A 24 -15.09 -9.21 7.34
N ARG A 25 -15.34 -8.84 8.59
CA ARG A 25 -16.22 -9.61 9.48
C ARG A 25 -17.67 -9.56 9.05
N SER A 26 -18.07 -8.47 8.40
CA SER A 26 -19.41 -8.33 7.85
C SER A 26 -19.38 -7.47 6.57
N PRO A 27 -20.40 -7.59 5.69
CA PRO A 27 -20.51 -6.70 4.52
C PRO A 27 -20.61 -5.22 4.89
N GLU A 28 -21.14 -4.90 6.07
CA GLU A 28 -21.26 -3.53 6.56
C GLU A 28 -19.90 -2.94 6.99
N GLU A 29 -18.91 -3.78 7.29
CA GLU A 29 -17.56 -3.40 7.69
C GLU A 29 -16.57 -3.43 6.50
N TYR A 30 -17.07 -3.44 5.27
CA TYR A 30 -16.20 -3.43 4.11
C TYR A 30 -15.41 -2.12 4.02
N HIS A 31 -14.09 -2.23 4.10
CA HIS A 31 -13.16 -1.09 4.13
C HIS A 31 -12.37 -0.92 2.82
N TRP A 32 -12.84 -1.48 1.72
CA TRP A 32 -12.13 -1.50 0.43
C TRP A 32 -10.69 -2.03 0.53
N GLY A 33 -10.40 -2.86 1.53
CA GLY A 33 -9.07 -3.41 1.79
C GLY A 33 -8.16 -2.57 2.69
N TYR A 34 -8.61 -1.39 3.16
CA TYR A 34 -7.78 -0.51 3.98
C TYR A 34 -7.68 -0.92 5.47
N MET A 35 -7.91 -2.19 5.79
CA MET A 35 -7.73 -2.76 7.14
C MET A 35 -6.90 -4.06 7.05
N PRO A 36 -5.63 -4.00 6.61
CA PRO A 36 -4.83 -5.20 6.37
C PRO A 36 -4.49 -5.92 7.67
N ILE A 37 -4.56 -7.26 7.62
CA ILE A 37 -4.15 -8.16 8.71
C ILE A 37 -3.03 -9.10 8.29
N ASN A 38 -2.64 -9.08 7.01
CA ASN A 38 -1.49 -9.80 6.50
C ASN A 38 -0.92 -9.06 5.28
N PHE A 39 0.35 -8.71 5.37
CA PHE A 39 1.06 -7.97 4.31
C PHE A 39 1.61 -8.85 3.17
N PHE A 40 1.54 -10.19 3.31
CA PHE A 40 2.19 -11.16 2.42
C PHE A 40 1.20 -12.06 1.66
N SER A 41 -0.08 -11.73 1.65
CA SER A 41 -1.05 -12.52 0.90
C SER A 41 -2.12 -11.66 0.25
N PRO A 42 -2.58 -12.01 -0.97
CA PRO A 42 -3.78 -11.43 -1.54
C PRO A 42 -5.00 -11.80 -0.69
N SER A 43 -5.98 -10.91 -0.63
CA SER A 43 -7.21 -11.16 0.11
C SER A 43 -8.01 -12.32 -0.51
N SER A 44 -8.40 -13.24 0.35
CA SER A 44 -9.25 -14.36 -0.01
C SER A 44 -10.66 -13.93 -0.47
N ASP A 45 -11.09 -12.73 -0.08
CA ASP A 45 -12.41 -12.20 -0.41
C ASP A 45 -12.53 -11.78 -1.88
N TYR A 46 -11.40 -11.57 -2.57
CA TYR A 46 -11.36 -11.27 -4.00
C TYR A 46 -11.23 -12.50 -4.88
N ALA A 47 -11.10 -13.68 -4.29
CA ALA A 47 -10.91 -14.92 -5.04
C ALA A 47 -12.17 -15.77 -5.11
N SER A 48 -12.26 -16.65 -6.11
CA SER A 48 -13.36 -17.62 -6.25
C SER A 48 -13.40 -18.65 -5.11
N SER A 49 -12.26 -18.87 -4.46
CA SER A 49 -12.12 -19.56 -3.17
C SER A 49 -10.84 -19.12 -2.47
N PRO A 50 -10.76 -19.18 -1.13
CA PRO A 50 -9.59 -18.73 -0.38
C PRO A 50 -8.26 -19.34 -0.85
N GLN A 51 -8.27 -20.62 -1.20
CA GLN A 51 -7.06 -21.36 -1.64
C GLN A 51 -6.54 -20.90 -3.00
N LYS A 52 -7.37 -20.20 -3.77
CA LYS A 52 -7.01 -19.74 -5.13
C LYS A 52 -6.55 -18.27 -5.17
N ALA A 53 -6.60 -17.56 -4.07
CA ALA A 53 -6.32 -16.13 -4.06
C ALA A 53 -5.00 -15.75 -4.76
N ALA A 54 -3.90 -16.40 -4.40
CA ALA A 54 -2.60 -16.16 -5.01
C ALA A 54 -2.56 -16.52 -6.51
N GLN A 55 -3.14 -17.67 -6.87
CA GLN A 55 -3.18 -18.12 -8.27
C GLN A 55 -4.01 -17.19 -9.15
N GLU A 56 -5.18 -16.78 -8.66
CA GLU A 56 -6.08 -15.88 -9.41
C GLU A 56 -5.51 -14.48 -9.51
N PHE A 57 -4.80 -14.01 -8.47
CA PHE A 57 -4.11 -12.74 -8.55
C PHE A 57 -2.96 -12.76 -9.54
N ASN A 58 -2.13 -13.81 -9.58
CA ASN A 58 -1.12 -13.98 -10.63
C ASN A 58 -1.76 -13.98 -12.03
N SER A 59 -2.84 -14.72 -12.22
CA SER A 59 -3.55 -14.75 -13.52
C SER A 59 -4.10 -13.38 -13.94
N LEU A 60 -4.47 -12.54 -12.96
CA LEU A 60 -4.91 -11.16 -13.21
C LEU A 60 -3.74 -10.30 -13.69
N ILE A 61 -2.59 -10.35 -12.99
CA ILE A 61 -1.36 -9.64 -13.39
C ILE A 61 -0.95 -10.05 -14.81
N ASP A 62 -0.83 -11.35 -15.06
CA ASP A 62 -0.50 -11.89 -16.39
C ASP A 62 -1.42 -11.34 -17.48
N ALA A 63 -2.73 -11.29 -17.23
CA ALA A 63 -3.70 -10.79 -18.19
C ALA A 63 -3.51 -9.30 -18.52
N PHE A 64 -3.11 -8.49 -17.54
CA PHE A 64 -2.79 -7.07 -17.77
C PHE A 64 -1.45 -6.90 -18.48
N HIS A 65 -0.42 -7.63 -18.09
CA HIS A 65 0.89 -7.61 -18.75
C HIS A 65 0.77 -8.03 -20.23
N HIS A 66 0.01 -9.07 -20.54
CA HIS A 66 -0.27 -9.45 -21.95
C HIS A 66 -1.00 -8.36 -22.74
N ALA A 67 -1.76 -7.50 -22.08
CA ALA A 67 -2.38 -6.33 -22.70
C ALA A 67 -1.44 -5.10 -22.79
N GLY A 68 -0.23 -5.18 -22.26
CA GLY A 68 0.73 -4.06 -22.15
C GLY A 68 0.31 -3.03 -21.13
N ILE A 69 -0.34 -3.46 -20.03
CA ILE A 69 -0.80 -2.60 -18.94
C ILE A 69 -0.07 -3.01 -17.66
N SER A 70 0.65 -2.07 -17.07
CA SER A 70 1.32 -2.26 -15.78
C SER A 70 0.33 -2.29 -14.63
N VAL A 71 0.66 -3.03 -13.56
CA VAL A 71 -0.18 -3.17 -12.37
C VAL A 71 0.51 -2.58 -11.16
N ILE A 72 -0.11 -1.57 -10.58
CA ILE A 72 0.30 -0.92 -9.35
C ILE A 72 -0.68 -1.36 -8.26
N ILE A 73 -0.17 -1.72 -7.11
CA ILE A 73 -1.02 -2.06 -5.95
C ILE A 73 -0.95 -0.98 -4.88
N ASP A 74 -2.11 -0.67 -4.32
CA ASP A 74 -2.22 0.18 -3.14
C ASP A 74 -1.84 -0.63 -1.91
N VAL A 75 -0.89 -0.13 -1.12
CA VAL A 75 -0.37 -0.82 0.06
C VAL A 75 -0.58 0.01 1.32
N VAL A 76 -1.06 -0.66 2.36
CA VAL A 76 -1.39 -0.04 3.63
C VAL A 76 -0.40 -0.53 4.68
N TYR A 77 0.64 0.27 4.96
CA TYR A 77 1.66 -0.03 5.97
C TYR A 77 1.70 1.00 7.11
N ASN A 78 0.74 1.92 7.11
CA ASN A 78 0.65 2.94 8.14
C ASN A 78 -0.06 2.44 9.41
N HIS A 79 -0.90 1.41 9.29
CA HIS A 79 -1.61 0.79 10.41
C HIS A 79 -1.88 -0.70 10.14
N TYR A 80 -2.38 -1.40 11.15
CA TYR A 80 -2.75 -2.81 11.09
C TYR A 80 -4.24 -2.99 11.42
N GLY A 81 -4.90 -3.89 10.70
CA GLY A 81 -6.32 -4.17 10.88
C GLY A 81 -6.65 -4.95 12.17
N ILE A 82 -7.89 -5.37 12.31
CA ILE A 82 -8.38 -6.16 13.45
C ILE A 82 -8.82 -7.54 12.93
N PRO A 83 -8.33 -8.65 13.53
CA PRO A 83 -7.52 -8.75 14.75
C PRO A 83 -6.07 -8.34 14.54
N ASN A 84 -5.53 -7.55 15.47
CA ASN A 84 -4.13 -7.14 15.40
C ASN A 84 -3.21 -8.22 15.98
N HIS A 85 -2.65 -9.04 15.11
CA HIS A 85 -1.75 -10.12 15.50
C HIS A 85 -0.40 -9.61 16.04
N LEU A 86 0.04 -8.43 15.62
CA LEU A 86 1.31 -7.82 16.07
C LEU A 86 1.28 -7.47 17.56
N LEU A 87 0.09 -7.17 18.11
CA LEU A 87 -0.09 -6.98 19.56
C LEU A 87 0.36 -8.19 20.40
N ASN A 88 0.22 -9.39 19.83
CA ASN A 88 0.55 -10.65 20.52
C ASN A 88 2.01 -11.06 20.29
N ILE A 89 2.72 -10.42 19.35
CA ILE A 89 4.14 -10.66 19.08
C ILE A 89 4.97 -9.73 19.95
N ASP A 90 4.91 -8.43 19.67
CA ASP A 90 5.56 -7.41 20.46
C ASP A 90 4.93 -6.04 20.17
N ARG A 91 4.14 -5.56 21.12
CA ARG A 91 3.41 -4.30 20.97
C ARG A 91 4.35 -3.09 20.82
N GLU A 92 5.43 -3.07 21.60
CA GLU A 92 6.32 -1.90 21.67
C GLU A 92 7.23 -1.78 20.45
N LEU A 93 7.52 -2.90 19.80
CA LEU A 93 8.32 -2.92 18.59
C LEU A 93 7.51 -2.61 17.33
N TYR A 94 6.24 -3.01 17.28
CA TYR A 94 5.45 -2.92 16.06
C TYR A 94 4.45 -1.77 16.02
N LEU A 95 3.94 -1.32 17.18
CA LEU A 95 2.86 -0.36 17.23
C LEU A 95 3.28 0.96 17.85
N SER A 96 2.83 2.05 17.24
CA SER A 96 3.08 3.40 17.72
C SER A 96 2.25 3.70 18.97
N THR A 97 2.90 4.26 19.98
CA THR A 97 2.27 4.63 21.24
C THR A 97 2.57 6.08 21.62
N ASP A 98 1.65 6.68 22.37
CA ASP A 98 1.85 8.00 22.97
C ASP A 98 2.72 7.91 24.23
N HIS A 99 3.02 9.05 24.84
CA HIS A 99 3.82 9.17 26.06
C HIS A 99 3.22 8.48 27.30
N LEU A 100 1.95 8.06 27.22
CA LEU A 100 1.26 7.28 28.26
C LEU A 100 1.18 5.77 27.90
N GLY A 101 1.82 5.36 26.82
CA GLY A 101 1.80 3.98 26.33
C GLY A 101 0.49 3.56 25.69
N ARG A 102 -0.39 4.49 25.29
CA ARG A 102 -1.63 4.18 24.57
C ARG A 102 -1.34 4.14 23.06
N LEU A 103 -1.98 3.23 22.34
CA LEU A 103 -1.85 3.16 20.88
C LEU A 103 -2.29 4.47 20.23
N THR A 104 -1.51 4.93 19.26
CA THR A 104 -1.86 6.11 18.46
C THR A 104 -2.93 5.80 17.43
N ASN A 105 -3.55 6.85 16.88
CA ASN A 105 -4.62 6.75 15.89
C ASN A 105 -4.52 7.91 14.87
N PHE A 106 -3.33 8.15 14.33
CA PHE A 106 -3.11 9.16 13.31
C PHE A 106 -3.58 8.70 11.91
N SER A 107 -3.78 7.40 11.72
CA SER A 107 -4.43 6.86 10.53
C SER A 107 -5.96 7.06 10.54
N GLY A 108 -6.55 7.27 11.70
CA GLY A 108 -8.01 7.24 11.89
C GLY A 108 -8.58 5.81 12.02
N CYS A 109 -7.75 4.79 11.80
CA CYS A 109 -8.12 3.36 11.84
C CYS A 109 -7.69 2.67 13.13
N GLY A 110 -6.90 3.34 13.96
CA GLY A 110 -6.23 2.76 15.13
C GLY A 110 -5.04 1.88 14.74
N ASN A 111 -4.32 1.37 15.73
CA ASN A 111 -3.19 0.45 15.51
C ASN A 111 -2.12 0.96 14.53
N ASP A 112 -1.78 2.25 14.62
CA ASP A 112 -0.71 2.81 13.78
C ASP A 112 0.59 2.02 14.00
N LEU A 113 1.31 1.72 12.90
CA LEU A 113 2.60 1.04 12.99
C LEU A 113 3.70 2.00 13.41
N GLN A 114 4.69 1.48 14.13
CA GLN A 114 5.88 2.23 14.50
C GLN A 114 6.90 2.19 13.35
N CYS A 115 6.62 2.94 12.28
CA CYS A 115 7.37 2.91 11.03
C CYS A 115 8.84 3.34 11.16
N GLU A 116 9.24 3.93 12.28
CA GLU A 116 10.65 4.25 12.59
C GLU A 116 11.41 3.05 13.17
N ALA A 117 10.71 2.02 13.66
CA ALA A 117 11.33 0.84 14.25
C ALA A 117 11.89 -0.12 13.19
N GLU A 118 13.11 -0.57 13.36
CA GLU A 118 13.80 -1.49 12.42
C GLU A 118 12.99 -2.76 12.10
N PRO A 119 12.30 -3.42 13.06
CA PRO A 119 11.46 -4.58 12.74
C PRO A 119 10.30 -4.24 11.79
N VAL A 120 9.70 -3.04 11.92
CA VAL A 120 8.61 -2.59 11.04
C VAL A 120 9.16 -2.24 9.66
N LYS A 121 10.28 -1.52 9.58
CA LYS A 121 10.94 -1.23 8.31
C LYS A 121 11.26 -2.51 7.55
N LYS A 122 11.87 -3.48 8.24
CA LYS A 122 12.17 -4.79 7.65
C LYS A 122 10.90 -5.50 7.18
N LEU A 123 9.84 -5.52 7.99
CA LEU A 123 8.56 -6.13 7.64
C LEU A 123 7.97 -5.52 6.36
N VAL A 124 8.01 -4.20 6.24
CA VAL A 124 7.52 -3.46 5.05
C VAL A 124 8.38 -3.79 3.82
N LEU A 125 9.70 -3.70 3.94
CA LEU A 125 10.63 -4.00 2.83
C LEU A 125 10.52 -5.44 2.35
N ASP A 126 10.46 -6.41 3.27
CA ASP A 126 10.30 -7.82 2.93
C ASP A 126 8.95 -8.06 2.21
N SER A 127 7.88 -7.38 2.65
CA SER A 127 6.58 -7.47 2.01
C SER A 127 6.59 -6.88 0.59
N LEU A 128 7.19 -5.71 0.40
CA LEU A 128 7.29 -5.10 -0.93
C LEU A 128 8.09 -5.97 -1.91
N LYS A 129 9.24 -6.51 -1.47
CA LYS A 129 10.03 -7.45 -2.27
C LYS A 129 9.22 -8.71 -2.61
N TYR A 130 8.48 -9.25 -1.63
CA TYR A 130 7.61 -10.40 -1.84
C TYR A 130 6.55 -10.17 -2.94
N TRP A 131 5.91 -9.01 -2.98
CA TRP A 131 4.93 -8.68 -4.01
C TRP A 131 5.54 -8.59 -5.41
N VAL A 132 6.73 -8.01 -5.54
CA VAL A 132 7.42 -7.97 -6.84
C VAL A 132 7.90 -9.35 -7.25
N GLU A 133 8.53 -10.11 -6.35
CA GLU A 133 9.14 -11.41 -6.68
C GLU A 133 8.12 -12.50 -6.96
N ASN A 134 6.96 -12.49 -6.30
CA ASN A 134 5.98 -13.56 -6.42
C ASN A 134 4.79 -13.23 -7.32
N PHE A 135 4.53 -11.95 -7.54
CA PHE A 135 3.38 -11.49 -8.32
C PHE A 135 3.74 -10.55 -9.48
N GLU A 136 5.01 -10.17 -9.60
CA GLU A 136 5.48 -9.29 -10.68
C GLU A 136 4.73 -7.96 -10.77
N VAL A 137 4.33 -7.37 -9.63
CA VAL A 137 3.70 -6.05 -9.61
C VAL A 137 4.70 -4.98 -10.06
N ASP A 138 4.24 -4.00 -10.83
CA ASP A 138 5.08 -2.96 -11.43
C ASP A 138 5.27 -1.74 -10.53
N GLY A 139 4.52 -1.64 -9.45
CA GLY A 139 4.63 -0.50 -8.56
C GLY A 139 3.73 -0.54 -7.33
N PHE A 140 3.90 0.49 -6.50
CA PHE A 140 3.18 0.64 -5.25
C PHE A 140 2.68 2.07 -5.04
N ARG A 141 1.42 2.19 -4.60
CA ARG A 141 0.88 3.40 -4.01
C ARG A 141 0.83 3.23 -2.49
N PHE A 142 1.43 4.15 -1.76
CA PHE A 142 1.50 4.09 -0.30
C PHE A 142 0.39 4.94 0.31
N ASP A 143 -0.54 4.27 0.98
CA ASP A 143 -1.62 4.90 1.73
C ASP A 143 -1.06 5.69 2.92
N LEU A 144 -1.58 6.90 3.14
CA LEU A 144 -1.15 7.80 4.22
C LEU A 144 0.39 7.82 4.40
N GLY A 145 1.12 8.03 3.30
CA GLY A 145 2.59 7.94 3.29
C GLY A 145 3.29 8.84 4.30
N GLU A 146 2.62 9.89 4.79
CA GLU A 146 3.14 10.74 5.88
C GLU A 146 3.41 9.92 7.15
N LEU A 147 2.60 8.90 7.45
CA LEU A 147 2.80 8.05 8.63
C LEU A 147 3.97 7.08 8.50
N LEU A 148 4.34 6.70 7.26
CA LEU A 148 5.55 5.93 7.02
C LEU A 148 6.81 6.80 7.23
N GLY A 149 6.69 8.09 6.96
CA GLY A 149 7.77 9.06 7.11
C GLY A 149 8.77 9.05 5.95
N PHE A 150 9.52 10.13 5.85
CA PHE A 150 10.51 10.33 4.78
C PHE A 150 11.60 9.26 4.79
N GLU A 151 12.11 8.92 5.97
CA GLU A 151 13.25 8.02 6.13
C GLU A 151 12.92 6.62 5.60
N LEU A 152 11.76 6.05 5.97
CA LEU A 152 11.34 4.74 5.48
C LEU A 152 11.03 4.78 3.98
N LEU A 153 10.35 5.82 3.49
CA LEU A 153 10.05 5.94 2.05
C LEU A 153 11.34 6.05 1.22
N SER A 154 12.34 6.82 1.69
CA SER A 154 13.64 6.88 1.02
C SER A 154 14.36 5.53 1.01
N GLU A 155 14.34 4.79 2.12
CA GLU A 155 14.94 3.47 2.22
C GLU A 155 14.23 2.47 1.29
N ILE A 156 12.89 2.54 1.19
CA ILE A 156 12.11 1.73 0.24
C ILE A 156 12.55 2.02 -1.19
N GLU A 157 12.70 3.29 -1.58
CA GLU A 157 13.17 3.66 -2.91
C GLU A 157 14.54 3.08 -3.20
N ASP A 158 15.50 3.32 -2.30
CA ASP A 158 16.87 2.87 -2.46
C ASP A 158 16.97 1.35 -2.60
N GLU A 159 16.24 0.61 -1.76
CA GLU A 159 16.28 -0.85 -1.76
C GLU A 159 15.56 -1.46 -2.97
N LEU A 160 14.38 -0.95 -3.32
CA LEU A 160 13.63 -1.51 -4.45
C LEU A 160 14.27 -1.15 -5.78
N LYS A 161 14.71 0.10 -6.00
CA LYS A 161 15.30 0.51 -7.28
C LYS A 161 16.67 -0.11 -7.55
N LYS A 162 17.40 -0.55 -6.53
CA LYS A 162 18.62 -1.36 -6.73
C LYS A 162 18.33 -2.68 -7.45
N ILE A 163 17.20 -3.31 -7.14
CA ILE A 163 16.82 -4.63 -7.66
C ILE A 163 15.88 -4.48 -8.87
N TYR A 164 14.96 -3.52 -8.79
CA TYR A 164 13.90 -3.25 -9.78
C TYR A 164 13.94 -1.78 -10.24
N PRO A 165 14.88 -1.40 -11.13
CA PRO A 165 15.12 0.02 -11.48
C PRO A 165 13.90 0.77 -12.02
N ASN A 166 12.95 0.04 -12.62
CA ASN A 166 11.74 0.61 -13.24
C ASN A 166 10.52 0.57 -12.33
N ILE A 167 10.67 0.16 -11.07
CA ILE A 167 9.54 0.12 -10.13
C ILE A 167 8.89 1.49 -9.96
N ILE A 168 7.57 1.54 -10.04
CA ILE A 168 6.79 2.76 -9.90
C ILE A 168 6.44 2.96 -8.43
N LEU A 169 6.83 4.10 -7.87
CA LEU A 169 6.57 4.42 -6.46
C LEU A 169 5.86 5.77 -6.36
N PHE A 170 4.71 5.80 -5.71
CA PHE A 170 4.07 7.04 -5.35
C PHE A 170 3.34 6.94 -4.01
N ALA A 171 3.12 8.08 -3.37
CA ALA A 171 2.57 8.12 -2.04
C ALA A 171 1.48 9.19 -1.91
N GLU A 172 0.52 8.90 -1.08
CA GLU A 172 -0.37 9.89 -0.53
C GLU A 172 0.41 10.74 0.49
N PRO A 173 0.60 12.06 0.24
CA PRO A 173 1.58 12.83 1.01
C PRO A 173 1.05 13.40 2.32
N TRP A 174 -0.07 12.93 2.83
CA TRP A 174 -0.73 13.42 4.04
C TRP A 174 -1.18 12.30 4.98
N SER A 175 -1.54 12.68 6.18
CA SER A 175 -2.29 11.93 7.19
C SER A 175 -3.05 12.91 8.10
N PHE A 176 -3.74 12.41 9.11
CA PHE A 176 -4.32 13.28 10.15
C PHE A 176 -3.26 13.99 11.01
N ARG A 177 -2.02 13.54 11.00
CA ARG A 177 -0.89 14.16 11.70
C ARG A 177 -0.27 15.31 10.92
N GLY A 178 -0.25 15.24 9.58
CA GLY A 178 0.37 16.27 8.76
C GLY A 178 0.66 15.86 7.33
N ARG A 179 1.78 16.36 6.81
CA ARG A 179 2.21 16.13 5.41
C ARG A 179 3.68 15.76 5.35
N LEU A 180 4.03 14.96 4.34
CA LEU A 180 5.43 14.67 4.00
C LEU A 180 6.23 15.97 3.77
N PRO A 181 7.49 16.02 4.18
CA PRO A 181 8.33 17.19 3.99
C PRO A 181 8.64 17.44 2.51
N ALA A 182 8.90 18.70 2.16
CA ALA A 182 9.21 19.10 0.79
C ALA A 182 10.45 18.38 0.20
N LYS A 183 11.35 17.85 1.04
CA LYS A 183 12.49 17.03 0.61
C LYS A 183 12.09 15.76 -0.15
N MET A 184 10.83 15.28 -0.01
CA MET A 184 10.31 14.18 -0.83
C MET A 184 10.35 14.47 -2.33
N ASN A 185 10.28 15.73 -2.75
CA ASN A 185 10.42 16.11 -4.16
C ASN A 185 11.81 15.85 -4.74
N GLN A 186 12.79 15.49 -3.91
CA GLN A 186 14.16 15.13 -4.31
C GLN A 186 14.35 13.62 -4.46
N THR A 187 13.35 12.83 -4.12
CA THR A 187 13.31 11.39 -4.31
C THR A 187 12.67 11.03 -5.65
N GLY A 188 12.74 9.77 -6.03
CA GLY A 188 12.02 9.26 -7.21
C GLY A 188 10.56 8.88 -6.93
N PHE A 189 10.02 9.23 -5.76
CA PHE A 189 8.60 9.08 -5.48
C PHE A 189 7.78 10.14 -6.20
N ALA A 190 6.71 9.71 -6.87
CA ALA A 190 5.62 10.62 -7.23
C ALA A 190 4.71 10.85 -6.02
N LEU A 191 4.07 12.00 -5.95
CA LEU A 191 3.15 12.35 -4.87
C LEU A 191 1.80 12.77 -5.45
N TRP A 192 0.72 12.37 -4.79
CA TRP A 192 -0.60 12.89 -5.11
C TRP A 192 -0.67 14.40 -4.85
N SER A 193 -1.34 15.12 -5.76
CA SER A 193 -1.48 16.57 -5.69
C SER A 193 -2.93 16.97 -5.49
N ASP A 194 -3.31 17.26 -4.25
CA ASP A 194 -4.61 17.85 -3.91
C ASP A 194 -4.80 19.21 -4.59
N ARG A 195 -3.75 20.04 -4.67
CA ARG A 195 -3.79 21.32 -5.38
C ARG A 195 -4.15 21.16 -6.86
N SER A 196 -3.59 20.17 -7.54
CA SER A 196 -3.93 19.91 -8.94
C SER A 196 -5.36 19.44 -9.09
N ARG A 197 -5.83 18.56 -8.19
CA ARG A 197 -7.20 18.10 -8.13
C ARG A 197 -8.17 19.28 -7.94
N GLU A 198 -7.92 20.15 -6.98
CA GLU A 198 -8.79 21.29 -6.69
C GLU A 198 -8.81 22.34 -7.80
N ASN A 199 -7.66 22.57 -8.43
CA ASN A 199 -7.60 23.43 -9.61
C ASN A 199 -8.45 22.87 -10.76
N LEU A 200 -8.42 21.56 -11.01
CA LEU A 200 -9.27 20.93 -12.02
C LEU A 200 -10.75 21.04 -11.66
N LEU A 201 -11.11 20.78 -10.41
CA LEU A 201 -12.50 20.92 -9.95
C LEU A 201 -13.04 22.36 -10.02
N SER A 202 -12.17 23.36 -9.95
CA SER A 202 -12.56 24.77 -10.07
C SER A 202 -12.85 25.22 -11.51
N ILE A 203 -12.54 24.39 -12.51
CA ILE A 203 -12.78 24.66 -13.94
C ILE A 203 -14.15 24.12 -14.38
N VAL A 204 -14.74 23.20 -13.61
CA VAL A 204 -16.05 22.59 -13.85
C VAL A 204 -17.12 23.30 -13.05
#